data_ceae436174fdb5c260a1853406e21705
#
_entry.id   ceae436174fdb5c260a1853406e21705
#
_cell.length_a   1.000
_cell.length_b   1.000
_cell.length_c   1.000
_cell.angle_alpha   90.00
_cell.angle_beta   90.00
_cell.angle_gamma   90.00
#
_symmetry.space_group_name_H-M   'P 1'
#
loop_
_entity.id
_entity.type
_entity.pdbx_description
1 polymer ?
#
loop_
_entity_poly.entity_id
_entity_poly.type
_entity_poly.pdbx_seq_one_letter_code
_entity_poly.pdbx_strand_id
1 'polypeptide(L)'
;QKVNGFGKGSAFIDTMADYYKMSGYIQDGTYIEYETRHLKFSYDHLSKTFKMTWKSKRWEYKQPKVSYIPADRNLVAAIPGWSSLSMDGNMIEFMSDLDKARRFVKKEENFLDLGMSYYYDSMSNYDTIQLDNGMPLMLRETSSGVQSLLPMYVHLDYLVNGQYKD
;
A
#
# COMPACT_ATOMS: atom_id res chain seq x y z
N GLN A 1 -22.44 5.09 -12.68
CA GLN A 1 -22.34 4.17 -11.53
C GLN A 1 -22.46 5.00 -10.28
N LYS A 2 -23.52 4.80 -9.49
CA LYS A 2 -23.59 5.33 -8.12
C LYS A 2 -22.43 4.68 -7.37
N VAL A 3 -21.59 5.47 -6.71
CA VAL A 3 -20.66 4.97 -5.70
C VAL A 3 -21.54 4.45 -4.55
N ASN A 4 -21.91 3.19 -4.63
CA ASN A 4 -22.66 2.50 -3.59
C ASN A 4 -21.69 2.20 -2.43
N GLY A 5 -21.56 3.12 -1.50
CA GLY A 5 -20.73 2.92 -0.33
C GLY A 5 -20.81 4.02 0.72
N PHE A 6 -21.07 5.25 0.30
CA PHE A 6 -21.14 6.40 1.20
C PHE A 6 -22.54 7.01 1.24
N GLY A 7 -23.52 6.21 1.57
CA GLY A 7 -24.95 6.61 1.55
C GLY A 7 -25.35 7.64 2.61
N LYS A 8 -24.52 7.87 3.63
CA LYS A 8 -24.69 8.93 4.64
C LYS A 8 -23.30 9.47 5.00
N GLY A 9 -23.17 10.78 5.13
CA GLY A 9 -21.90 11.44 5.44
C GLY A 9 -21.24 10.96 6.75
N SER A 10 -22.04 10.51 7.73
CA SER A 10 -21.55 9.90 8.96
C SER A 10 -20.75 8.62 8.70
N ALA A 11 -21.23 7.73 7.81
CA ALA A 11 -20.58 6.45 7.55
C ALA A 11 -19.15 6.60 6.99
N PHE A 12 -18.88 7.64 6.18
CA PHE A 12 -17.54 7.92 5.70
C PHE A 12 -16.59 8.28 6.84
N ILE A 13 -17.02 9.18 7.72
CA ILE A 13 -16.19 9.64 8.86
C ILE A 13 -16.01 8.53 9.88
N ASP A 14 -17.05 7.78 10.18
CA ASP A 14 -16.98 6.66 11.14
C ASP A 14 -15.99 5.61 10.64
N THR A 15 -16.06 5.25 9.35
CA THR A 15 -15.11 4.32 8.73
C THR A 15 -13.68 4.87 8.77
N MET A 16 -13.47 6.15 8.44
CA MET A 16 -12.16 6.79 8.49
C MET A 16 -11.62 6.86 9.92
N ALA A 17 -12.45 7.23 10.88
CA ALA A 17 -12.08 7.33 12.27
C ALA A 17 -11.69 5.98 12.87
N ASP A 18 -12.43 4.94 12.56
CA ASP A 18 -12.14 3.57 12.99
C ASP A 18 -10.85 3.04 12.35
N TYR A 19 -10.68 3.26 11.06
CA TYR A 19 -9.51 2.80 10.31
C TYR A 19 -8.21 3.42 10.82
N TYR A 20 -8.22 4.74 11.04
CA TYR A 20 -7.05 5.48 11.53
C TYR A 20 -6.97 5.60 13.04
N LYS A 21 -7.90 4.96 13.80
CA LYS A 21 -7.96 5.04 15.28
C LYS A 21 -8.07 6.48 15.80
N MET A 22 -8.84 7.32 15.07
CA MET A 22 -8.97 8.76 15.33
C MET A 22 -10.33 9.14 15.96
N SER A 23 -11.15 8.20 16.38
CA SER A 23 -12.53 8.49 16.84
C SER A 23 -12.57 9.53 17.97
N GLY A 24 -11.57 9.57 18.84
CA GLY A 24 -11.47 10.58 19.92
C GLY A 24 -11.10 12.00 19.45
N TYR A 25 -10.68 12.18 18.22
CA TYR A 25 -10.28 13.49 17.66
C TYR A 25 -11.41 14.18 16.91
N ILE A 26 -12.49 13.47 16.57
CA ILE A 26 -13.61 14.03 15.84
C ILE A 26 -14.66 14.50 16.84
N GLN A 27 -14.75 15.81 17.01
CA GLN A 27 -15.61 16.48 17.99
C GLN A 27 -16.55 17.46 17.31
N ASP A 28 -17.53 17.98 18.05
CA ASP A 28 -18.38 19.07 17.60
C ASP A 28 -17.52 20.27 17.17
N GLY A 29 -17.80 20.79 15.99
CA GLY A 29 -16.98 21.84 15.34
C GLY A 29 -15.87 21.28 14.44
N THR A 30 -15.65 19.97 14.35
CA THR A 30 -14.74 19.41 13.36
C THR A 30 -15.28 19.63 11.96
N TYR A 31 -14.49 20.31 11.14
CA TYR A 31 -14.75 20.51 9.71
C TYR A 31 -13.60 19.93 8.91
N ILE A 32 -13.91 19.10 7.94
CA ILE A 32 -12.92 18.48 7.05
C ILE A 32 -13.21 18.94 5.63
N GLU A 33 -12.22 19.48 4.97
CA GLU A 33 -12.30 19.83 3.57
C GLU A 33 -11.10 19.26 2.82
N TYR A 34 -11.38 18.65 1.67
CA TYR A 34 -10.36 18.19 0.76
C TYR A 34 -10.70 18.64 -0.65
N GLU A 35 -9.75 19.31 -1.28
CA GLU A 35 -9.95 19.87 -2.60
C GLU A 35 -8.79 19.50 -3.52
N THR A 36 -9.16 19.04 -4.72
CA THR A 36 -8.23 18.76 -5.80
C THR A 36 -8.61 19.57 -7.04
N ARG A 37 -7.85 19.45 -8.11
CA ARG A 37 -8.21 20.01 -9.42
C ARG A 37 -9.58 19.52 -9.90
N HIS A 38 -9.96 18.30 -9.59
CA HIS A 38 -11.12 17.62 -10.18
C HIS A 38 -12.32 17.49 -9.26
N LEU A 39 -12.10 17.42 -7.97
CA LEU A 39 -13.17 17.23 -7.00
C LEU A 39 -12.90 18.03 -5.71
N LYS A 40 -13.99 18.36 -5.04
CA LYS A 40 -14.00 18.89 -3.68
C LYS A 40 -14.96 18.07 -2.85
N PHE A 41 -14.53 17.67 -1.65
CA PHE A 41 -15.47 17.21 -0.64
C PHE A 41 -15.31 18.00 0.65
N SER A 42 -16.39 18.10 1.40
CA SER A 42 -16.40 18.69 2.73
C SER A 42 -17.30 17.88 3.66
N TYR A 43 -16.91 17.82 4.90
CA TYR A 43 -17.69 17.23 5.98
C TYR A 43 -17.74 18.18 7.17
N ASP A 44 -18.93 18.42 7.66
CA ASP A 44 -19.22 19.17 8.87
C ASP A 44 -19.78 18.22 9.92
N HIS A 45 -19.06 18.07 11.03
CA HIS A 45 -19.41 17.09 12.06
C HIS A 45 -20.63 17.56 12.87
N LEU A 46 -20.80 18.85 13.10
CA LEU A 46 -21.93 19.38 13.86
C LEU A 46 -23.26 19.10 13.15
N SER A 47 -23.30 19.36 11.84
CA SER A 47 -24.50 19.11 11.02
C SER A 47 -24.56 17.70 10.44
N LYS A 48 -23.52 16.87 10.64
CA LYS A 48 -23.36 15.54 10.02
C LYS A 48 -23.52 15.56 8.50
N THR A 49 -23.15 16.67 7.88
CA THR A 49 -23.35 16.90 6.45
C THR A 49 -22.08 16.59 5.66
N PHE A 50 -22.17 15.69 4.70
CA PHE A 50 -21.14 15.41 3.71
C PHE A 50 -21.57 15.91 2.34
N LYS A 51 -20.69 16.69 1.68
CA LYS A 51 -20.90 17.17 0.31
C LYS A 51 -19.72 16.78 -0.57
N MET A 52 -20.01 16.31 -1.78
CA MET A 52 -19.01 16.06 -2.80
C MET A 52 -19.43 16.74 -4.10
N THR A 53 -18.50 17.52 -4.67
CA THR A 53 -18.75 18.28 -5.89
C THR A 53 -17.61 18.03 -6.89
N TRP A 54 -17.95 17.73 -8.13
CA TRP A 54 -16.99 17.68 -9.22
C TRP A 54 -16.72 19.09 -9.74
N LYS A 55 -15.44 19.48 -9.78
CA LYS A 55 -14.98 20.79 -10.26
C LYS A 55 -14.67 20.80 -11.76
N SER A 56 -14.38 19.66 -12.32
CA SER A 56 -14.09 19.48 -13.75
C SER A 56 -14.86 18.29 -14.29
N LYS A 57 -14.64 17.99 -15.57
CA LYS A 57 -15.24 16.84 -16.21
C LYS A 57 -14.83 15.56 -15.47
N ARG A 58 -15.83 14.83 -14.95
CA ARG A 58 -15.62 13.63 -14.14
C ARG A 58 -14.77 12.56 -14.85
N TRP A 59 -14.87 12.47 -16.16
CA TRP A 59 -14.12 11.50 -16.98
C TRP A 59 -12.64 11.84 -17.15
N GLU A 60 -12.22 13.05 -16.81
CA GLU A 60 -10.81 13.44 -16.78
C GLU A 60 -10.12 13.08 -15.46
N TYR A 61 -10.89 12.61 -14.47
CA TYR A 61 -10.37 12.22 -13.18
C TYR A 61 -9.71 10.85 -13.25
N LYS A 62 -8.40 10.82 -13.09
CA LYS A 62 -7.63 9.60 -12.82
C LYS A 62 -7.61 9.37 -11.31
N GLN A 63 -8.15 8.25 -10.89
CA GLN A 63 -8.14 7.88 -9.46
C GLN A 63 -6.71 7.54 -9.04
N PRO A 64 -6.12 8.29 -8.09
CA PRO A 64 -4.79 7.96 -7.61
C PRO A 64 -4.81 6.62 -6.87
N LYS A 65 -3.80 5.80 -7.08
CA LYS A 65 -3.54 4.67 -6.19
C LYS A 65 -2.89 5.22 -4.92
N VAL A 66 -3.48 4.93 -3.78
CA VAL A 66 -2.86 5.13 -2.48
C VAL A 66 -2.36 3.77 -2.02
N SER A 67 -1.08 3.66 -1.73
CA SER A 67 -0.49 2.44 -1.22
C SER A 67 0.17 2.73 0.12
N TYR A 68 -0.13 1.91 1.10
CA TYR A 68 0.47 1.99 2.42
C TYR A 68 1.64 1.00 2.51
N ILE A 69 2.81 1.50 2.89
CA ILE A 69 3.99 0.67 3.13
C ILE A 69 4.22 0.63 4.65
N PRO A 70 3.93 -0.49 5.32
CA PRO A 70 4.03 -0.59 6.77
C PRO A 70 5.48 -0.52 7.26
N ALA A 71 5.65 -0.06 8.50
CA ALA A 71 6.96 -0.09 9.17
C ALA A 71 7.46 -1.52 9.35
N ASP A 72 6.55 -2.43 9.70
CA ASP A 72 6.82 -3.85 9.97
C ASP A 72 6.93 -4.72 8.71
N ARG A 73 7.20 -4.13 7.55
CA ARG A 73 7.32 -4.82 6.26
C ARG A 73 8.41 -5.89 6.21
N ASN A 74 9.38 -5.85 7.12
CA ASN A 74 10.40 -6.87 7.29
C ASN A 74 9.83 -8.21 7.77
N LEU A 75 8.64 -8.25 8.37
CA LEU A 75 7.95 -9.49 8.74
C LEU A 75 7.74 -10.40 7.53
N VAL A 76 7.63 -9.83 6.33
CA VAL A 76 7.53 -10.59 5.07
C VAL A 76 8.68 -11.58 4.90
N ALA A 77 9.89 -11.19 5.32
CA ALA A 77 11.07 -12.03 5.23
C ALA A 77 11.08 -13.14 6.30
N ALA A 78 10.50 -12.85 7.47
CA ALA A 78 10.56 -13.72 8.63
C ALA A 78 9.49 -14.83 8.64
N ILE A 79 8.35 -14.59 7.96
CA ILE A 79 7.17 -15.46 8.09
C ILE A 79 6.78 -16.06 6.74
N PRO A 80 7.22 -17.26 6.42
CA PRO A 80 6.67 -18.02 5.29
C PRO A 80 5.20 -18.36 5.53
N GLY A 81 4.34 -18.14 4.55
CA GLY A 81 2.92 -18.52 4.68
C GLY A 81 2.08 -17.57 5.55
N TRP A 82 2.40 -16.30 5.56
CA TRP A 82 1.73 -15.23 6.31
C TRP A 82 0.19 -15.17 6.14
N SER A 83 -0.38 -15.81 5.12
CA SER A 83 -1.83 -15.84 4.86
C SER A 83 -2.67 -16.42 5.99
N SER A 84 -2.04 -17.15 6.91
CA SER A 84 -2.71 -17.73 8.09
C SER A 84 -2.66 -16.83 9.33
N LEU A 85 -1.99 -15.66 9.25
CA LEU A 85 -1.87 -14.75 10.37
C LEU A 85 -3.01 -13.74 10.41
N SER A 86 -3.47 -13.42 11.60
CA SER A 86 -4.38 -12.30 11.82
C SER A 86 -3.59 -11.00 11.77
N MET A 87 -3.74 -10.26 10.67
CA MET A 87 -3.08 -8.97 10.44
C MET A 87 -4.13 -7.88 10.29
N ASP A 88 -3.73 -6.62 10.47
CA ASP A 88 -4.59 -5.49 10.15
C ASP A 88 -4.80 -5.34 8.63
N GLY A 89 -5.84 -4.60 8.24
CA GLY A 89 -6.23 -4.47 6.84
C GLY A 89 -5.12 -3.85 5.96
N ASN A 90 -4.31 -2.94 6.51
CA ASN A 90 -3.22 -2.29 5.79
C ASN A 90 -2.08 -3.26 5.47
N MET A 91 -1.74 -4.12 6.43
CA MET A 91 -0.73 -5.15 6.25
C MET A 91 -1.18 -6.17 5.23
N ILE A 92 -2.44 -6.62 5.29
CA ILE A 92 -3.02 -7.56 4.32
C ILE A 92 -2.97 -6.98 2.90
N GLU A 93 -3.35 -5.70 2.73
CA GLU A 93 -3.30 -5.03 1.42
C GLU A 93 -1.87 -4.94 0.90
N PHE A 94 -0.93 -4.49 1.74
CA PHE A 94 0.49 -4.45 1.38
C PHE A 94 1.03 -5.80 0.96
N MET A 95 0.75 -6.86 1.72
CA MET A 95 1.22 -8.22 1.44
C MET A 95 0.63 -8.76 0.13
N SER A 96 -0.65 -8.50 -0.13
CA SER A 96 -1.31 -8.88 -1.39
C SER A 96 -0.69 -8.17 -2.59
N ASP A 97 -0.40 -6.87 -2.47
CA ASP A 97 0.23 -6.11 -3.55
C ASP A 97 1.71 -6.52 -3.72
N LEU A 98 2.41 -6.82 -2.64
CA LEU A 98 3.78 -7.34 -2.69
C LEU A 98 3.86 -8.71 -3.39
N ASP A 99 2.89 -9.61 -3.17
CA ASP A 99 2.87 -10.90 -3.87
C ASP A 99 2.73 -10.72 -5.40
N LYS A 100 1.92 -9.77 -5.83
CA LYS A 100 1.82 -9.39 -7.26
C LYS A 100 3.14 -8.78 -7.76
N ALA A 101 3.74 -7.91 -6.96
CA ALA A 101 4.99 -7.23 -7.30
C ALA A 101 6.15 -8.22 -7.47
N ARG A 102 6.30 -9.21 -6.59
CA ARG A 102 7.29 -10.27 -6.68
C ARG A 102 7.19 -11.04 -8.00
N ARG A 103 5.95 -11.39 -8.40
CA ARG A 103 5.67 -12.11 -9.66
C ARG A 103 5.95 -11.26 -10.89
N PHE A 104 5.83 -9.94 -10.77
CA PHE A 104 6.12 -9.00 -11.84
C PHE A 104 7.63 -8.79 -11.99
N VAL A 105 8.34 -8.44 -10.91
CA VAL A 105 9.77 -8.13 -10.94
C VAL A 105 10.60 -9.37 -11.27
N LYS A 106 10.28 -10.53 -10.69
CA LYS A 106 10.94 -11.84 -10.85
C LYS A 106 12.43 -11.83 -10.57
N LYS A 107 13.19 -10.92 -11.17
CA LYS A 107 14.63 -10.77 -11.02
C LYS A 107 15.01 -9.30 -11.12
N GLU A 108 15.88 -8.87 -10.23
CA GLU A 108 16.51 -7.55 -10.25
C GLU A 108 18.03 -7.72 -10.12
N GLU A 109 18.76 -7.30 -11.15
CA GLU A 109 20.23 -7.34 -11.14
C GLU A 109 20.76 -6.07 -10.48
N ASN A 110 21.82 -6.20 -9.68
CA ASN A 110 22.44 -5.09 -8.95
C ASN A 110 21.45 -4.28 -8.10
N PHE A 111 20.70 -4.99 -7.25
CA PHE A 111 19.70 -4.39 -6.36
C PHE A 111 20.28 -3.19 -5.59
N LEU A 112 19.71 -2.00 -5.85
CA LEU A 112 20.10 -0.71 -5.26
C LEU A 112 21.61 -0.40 -5.30
N ASP A 113 22.34 -0.87 -6.30
CA ASP A 113 23.80 -0.73 -6.41
C ASP A 113 24.57 -1.25 -5.18
N LEU A 114 24.01 -2.24 -4.49
CA LEU A 114 24.59 -2.84 -3.28
C LEU A 114 25.45 -4.08 -3.57
N GLY A 115 25.75 -4.36 -4.85
CA GLY A 115 26.52 -5.55 -5.23
C GLY A 115 25.77 -6.85 -4.94
N MET A 116 24.48 -6.85 -5.04
CA MET A 116 23.64 -8.04 -4.87
C MET A 116 22.49 -8.06 -5.87
N SER A 117 22.09 -9.25 -6.28
CA SER A 117 20.94 -9.44 -7.15
C SER A 117 19.78 -10.09 -6.39
N TYR A 118 18.56 -9.75 -6.78
CA TYR A 118 17.35 -10.31 -6.21
C TYR A 118 16.65 -11.21 -7.23
N TYR A 119 16.06 -12.30 -6.77
CA TYR A 119 15.10 -13.08 -7.55
C TYR A 119 14.05 -13.74 -6.65
N TYR A 120 12.85 -13.88 -7.20
CA TYR A 120 11.74 -14.55 -6.57
C TYR A 120 11.47 -15.90 -7.23
N ASP A 121 11.52 -16.96 -6.44
CA ASP A 121 11.11 -18.30 -6.87
C ASP A 121 9.63 -18.54 -6.55
N SER A 122 8.80 -18.52 -7.57
CA SER A 122 7.36 -18.72 -7.42
C SER A 122 6.96 -20.16 -7.08
N MET A 123 7.85 -21.14 -7.26
CA MET A 123 7.56 -22.54 -6.91
C MET A 123 7.74 -22.79 -5.42
N SER A 124 8.81 -22.25 -4.86
CA SER A 124 9.12 -22.38 -3.43
C SER A 124 8.55 -21.24 -2.58
N ASN A 125 8.07 -20.16 -3.20
CA ASN A 125 7.62 -18.91 -2.54
C ASN A 125 8.73 -18.23 -1.74
N TYR A 126 9.99 -18.30 -2.19
CA TYR A 126 11.11 -17.68 -1.51
C TYR A 126 11.67 -16.49 -2.28
N ASP A 127 11.95 -15.43 -1.52
CA ASP A 127 12.78 -14.31 -1.96
C ASP A 127 14.24 -14.67 -1.70
N THR A 128 15.07 -14.60 -2.72
CA THR A 128 16.50 -14.93 -2.66
C THR A 128 17.34 -13.74 -3.08
N ILE A 129 18.41 -13.51 -2.34
CA ILE A 129 19.46 -12.55 -2.64
C ILE A 129 20.68 -13.32 -3.07
N GLN A 130 21.27 -12.97 -4.20
CA GLN A 130 22.56 -13.49 -4.65
C GLN A 130 23.62 -12.42 -4.46
N LEU A 131 24.64 -12.73 -3.69
CA LEU A 131 25.79 -11.85 -3.47
C LEU A 131 26.72 -11.86 -4.68
N ASP A 132 27.61 -10.86 -4.80
CA ASP A 132 28.61 -10.75 -5.88
C ASP A 132 29.52 -11.97 -6.01
N ASN A 133 29.77 -12.66 -4.89
CA ASN A 133 30.55 -13.91 -4.89
C ASN A 133 29.74 -15.13 -5.37
N GLY A 134 28.51 -14.94 -5.83
CA GLY A 134 27.61 -15.98 -6.32
C GLY A 134 26.87 -16.76 -5.22
N MET A 135 27.04 -16.43 -3.95
CA MET A 135 26.40 -17.14 -2.83
C MET A 135 24.94 -16.71 -2.72
N PRO A 136 23.98 -17.65 -2.80
CA PRO A 136 22.56 -17.35 -2.58
C PRO A 136 22.25 -17.32 -1.07
N LEU A 137 21.44 -16.36 -0.65
CA LEU A 137 20.89 -16.23 0.69
C LEU A 137 19.36 -16.08 0.58
N MET A 138 18.62 -16.73 1.44
CA MET A 138 17.21 -16.38 1.60
C MET A 138 17.08 -14.98 2.19
N LEU A 139 16.05 -14.23 1.82
CA LEU A 139 15.86 -12.87 2.35
C LEU A 139 15.92 -12.83 3.88
N ARG A 140 15.37 -13.83 4.57
CA ARG A 140 15.40 -13.94 6.04
C ARG A 140 16.82 -14.11 6.64
N GLU A 141 17.80 -14.48 5.83
CA GLU A 141 19.19 -14.70 6.23
C GLU A 141 20.05 -13.44 6.00
N THR A 142 19.46 -12.41 5.42
CA THR A 142 20.13 -11.13 5.16
C THR A 142 20.02 -10.18 6.35
N SER A 143 20.65 -9.02 6.27
CA SER A 143 20.53 -7.99 7.29
C SER A 143 19.10 -7.44 7.39
N SER A 144 18.73 -6.93 8.56
CA SER A 144 17.42 -6.30 8.78
C SER A 144 17.16 -5.12 7.82
N GLY A 145 18.22 -4.43 7.40
CA GLY A 145 18.15 -3.38 6.39
C GLY A 145 17.66 -3.92 5.04
N VAL A 146 18.28 -4.99 4.55
CA VAL A 146 17.86 -5.63 3.30
C VAL A 146 16.46 -6.19 3.41
N GLN A 147 16.13 -6.86 4.51
CA GLN A 147 14.79 -7.38 4.79
C GLN A 147 13.70 -6.29 4.76
N SER A 148 14.04 -5.08 5.17
CA SER A 148 13.13 -3.94 5.17
C SER A 148 13.08 -3.20 3.83
N LEU A 149 14.21 -3.05 3.15
CA LEU A 149 14.30 -2.29 1.89
C LEU A 149 13.76 -3.07 0.70
N LEU A 150 14.05 -4.36 0.61
CA LEU A 150 13.68 -5.16 -0.56
C LEU A 150 12.17 -5.21 -0.80
N PRO A 151 11.31 -5.52 0.19
CA PRO A 151 9.86 -5.52 -0.02
C PRO A 151 9.33 -4.15 -0.46
N MET A 152 9.88 -3.08 0.09
CA MET A 152 9.52 -1.71 -0.31
C MET A 152 9.91 -1.43 -1.76
N TYR A 153 11.16 -1.76 -2.13
CA TYR A 153 11.66 -1.54 -3.49
C TYR A 153 10.85 -2.30 -4.53
N VAL A 154 10.67 -3.61 -4.33
CA VAL A 154 9.90 -4.47 -5.24
C VAL A 154 8.47 -3.97 -5.41
N HIS A 155 7.85 -3.52 -4.31
CA HIS A 155 6.52 -2.95 -4.34
C HIS A 155 6.46 -1.63 -5.12
N LEU A 156 7.42 -0.73 -4.91
CA LEU A 156 7.50 0.56 -5.61
C LEU A 156 7.78 0.36 -7.11
N ASP A 157 8.69 -0.54 -7.46
CA ASP A 157 8.98 -0.85 -8.86
C ASP A 157 7.74 -1.37 -9.59
N TYR A 158 6.98 -2.26 -8.95
CA TYR A 158 5.71 -2.73 -9.48
C TYR A 158 4.69 -1.60 -9.67
N LEU A 159 4.57 -0.68 -8.72
CA LEU A 159 3.66 0.45 -8.83
C LEU A 159 4.04 1.36 -10.01
N VAL A 160 5.33 1.64 -10.19
CA VAL A 160 5.82 2.57 -11.22
C VAL A 160 5.84 1.91 -12.60
N ASN A 161 6.34 0.68 -12.70
CA ASN A 161 6.66 0.04 -13.97
C ASN A 161 5.67 -1.07 -14.38
N GLY A 162 4.90 -1.62 -13.45
CA GLY A 162 4.00 -2.73 -13.68
C GLY A 162 2.54 -2.32 -13.85
N GLN A 163 2.01 -1.61 -12.87
CA GLN A 163 0.56 -1.37 -12.77
C GLN A 163 0.10 -0.11 -13.50
N TYR A 164 0.97 0.85 -13.71
CA TYR A 164 0.64 2.19 -14.25
C TYR A 164 1.40 2.52 -15.54
N LYS A 165 1.85 1.52 -16.28
CA LYS A 165 2.19 1.74 -17.69
C LYS A 165 0.89 2.02 -18.44
N ASP A 166 0.65 3.30 -18.74
CA ASP A 166 -0.36 3.75 -19.71
C ASP A 166 0.03 3.35 -21.13
#